data_afbfdcdfd3cb75c9986558480560a602
#
_entry.id   afbfdcdfd3cb75c9986558480560a602
#
_cell.length_a   1.000
_cell.length_b   1.000
_cell.length_c   1.000
_cell.angle_alpha   90.00
_cell.angle_beta   90.00
_cell.angle_gamma   90.00
#
_symmetry.space_group_name_H-M   'P 1'
#
loop_
_entity.id
_entity.type
_entity.pdbx_description
1 polymer ?
#
loop_
_entity_poly.entity_id
_entity_poly.type
_entity_poly.pdbx_seq_one_letter_code
_entity_poly.pdbx_strand_id
1 'polypeptide(L)'
;MAKKEPIFVHLDVNSEYSIGQSVIRIEGLLEKSLEYQMPALGIADDNNLFAAFKFYKRAIEIGIKPIIGATVSIHPGASERISKLILLCKNTTGYKNLSNLITRSYLEGYHKGKVLVDIDWLDGKSTLGLVAISGGYNGFIQNLLLSEKSRTASKQVERLQLIFPEDLFLQIHKLGGNRDEELLEKTVEIASLAEVPLLAGNNPRFLNQDDYLSLDARVCIDRGDVIDNTNRVREYTTEQYFKTKKEMADLFSDIPEAVTNTVNLAKKCNFQFTTGQ
;
A
#
# COMPACT_ATOMS: atom_id res chain seq x y z
N MET A 1 -17.44 -30.16 -9.95
CA MET A 1 -16.81 -28.92 -10.40
C MET A 1 -15.68 -28.62 -9.42
N ALA A 2 -14.42 -28.61 -9.87
CA ALA A 2 -13.31 -28.19 -9.03
C ALA A 2 -13.56 -26.73 -8.59
N LYS A 3 -13.55 -26.43 -7.29
CA LYS A 3 -13.61 -25.04 -6.79
C LYS A 3 -12.42 -24.31 -7.41
N LYS A 4 -12.70 -23.27 -8.20
CA LYS A 4 -11.66 -22.41 -8.76
C LYS A 4 -10.89 -21.82 -7.58
N GLU A 5 -9.57 -22.03 -7.52
CA GLU A 5 -8.75 -21.45 -6.46
C GLU A 5 -8.96 -19.92 -6.42
N PRO A 6 -9.07 -19.34 -5.23
CA PRO A 6 -9.20 -17.90 -5.10
C PRO A 6 -7.96 -17.22 -5.68
N ILE A 7 -8.16 -16.15 -6.41
CA ILE A 7 -7.08 -15.33 -6.97
C ILE A 7 -7.04 -14.02 -6.20
N PHE A 8 -5.89 -13.72 -5.61
CA PHE A 8 -5.59 -12.47 -4.92
C PHE A 8 -4.18 -12.00 -5.31
N VAL A 9 -3.94 -10.69 -5.32
CA VAL A 9 -2.64 -10.09 -5.58
C VAL A 9 -2.32 -9.09 -4.48
N HIS A 10 -1.21 -9.29 -3.76
CA HIS A 10 -0.69 -8.27 -2.87
C HIS A 10 -0.16 -7.09 -3.68
N LEU A 11 -0.63 -5.88 -3.38
CA LEU A 11 -0.30 -4.65 -4.11
C LEU A 11 0.39 -3.59 -3.24
N ASP A 12 0.48 -3.84 -1.93
CA ASP A 12 0.91 -2.90 -0.90
C ASP A 12 2.08 -3.45 -0.05
N VAL A 13 2.91 -4.33 -0.64
CA VAL A 13 4.05 -4.91 0.09
C VAL A 13 5.16 -3.88 0.26
N ASN A 14 5.64 -3.74 1.49
CA ASN A 14 6.83 -2.97 1.80
C ASN A 14 8.03 -3.91 2.01
N SER A 15 9.15 -3.60 1.36
CA SER A 15 10.39 -4.37 1.49
C SER A 15 11.32 -3.81 2.58
N GLU A 16 12.48 -4.45 2.72
CA GLU A 16 13.60 -4.00 3.57
C GLU A 16 14.08 -2.57 3.26
N TYR A 17 13.72 -2.01 2.10
CA TYR A 17 14.01 -0.62 1.72
C TYR A 17 13.02 0.39 2.32
N SER A 18 11.94 -0.05 2.94
CA SER A 18 11.12 0.73 3.88
C SER A 18 11.75 0.65 5.27
N ILE A 19 12.89 1.36 5.43
CA ILE A 19 13.77 1.29 6.61
C ILE A 19 12.96 1.57 7.88
N GLY A 20 13.17 0.73 8.90
CA GLY A 20 12.44 0.82 10.18
C GLY A 20 11.00 0.29 10.15
N GLN A 21 10.43 0.01 8.97
CA GLN A 21 9.01 -0.32 8.83
C GLN A 21 8.73 -1.72 8.26
N SER A 22 9.72 -2.39 7.68
CA SER A 22 9.59 -3.74 7.14
C SER A 22 10.88 -4.54 7.28
N VAL A 23 10.76 -5.86 7.42
CA VAL A 23 11.88 -6.82 7.44
C VAL A 23 11.85 -7.77 6.25
N ILE A 24 10.97 -7.52 5.27
CA ILE A 24 10.80 -8.36 4.08
C ILE A 24 11.97 -8.16 3.12
N ARG A 25 12.78 -9.20 2.91
CA ARG A 25 13.82 -9.23 1.87
C ARG A 25 13.23 -9.64 0.53
N ILE A 26 13.69 -9.01 -0.56
CA ILE A 26 13.17 -9.24 -1.92
C ILE A 26 13.23 -10.71 -2.33
N GLU A 27 14.36 -11.38 -2.09
CA GLU A 27 14.53 -12.79 -2.44
C GLU A 27 13.52 -13.68 -1.71
N GLY A 28 13.44 -13.58 -0.39
CA GLY A 28 12.48 -14.37 0.40
C GLY A 28 11.02 -14.08 0.06
N LEU A 29 10.70 -12.82 -0.28
CA LEU A 29 9.36 -12.44 -0.76
C LEU A 29 9.01 -13.15 -2.07
N LEU A 30 9.94 -13.17 -3.02
CA LEU A 30 9.73 -13.79 -4.33
C LEU A 30 9.68 -15.31 -4.24
N GLU A 31 10.55 -15.95 -3.43
CA GLU A 31 10.51 -17.39 -3.15
C GLU A 31 9.15 -17.79 -2.57
N LYS A 32 8.66 -17.04 -1.57
CA LYS A 32 7.38 -17.30 -0.93
C LYS A 32 6.20 -17.02 -1.87
N SER A 33 6.32 -16.02 -2.73
CA SER A 33 5.31 -15.73 -3.75
C SER A 33 5.20 -16.86 -4.77
N LEU A 34 6.31 -17.49 -5.14
CA LEU A 34 6.35 -18.65 -6.01
C LEU A 34 5.71 -19.88 -5.32
N GLU A 35 6.08 -20.13 -4.06
CA GLU A 35 5.48 -21.18 -3.22
C GLU A 35 3.96 -21.03 -3.14
N TYR A 36 3.46 -19.81 -2.94
CA TYR A 36 2.03 -19.49 -2.86
C TYR A 36 1.37 -19.36 -4.24
N GLN A 37 2.11 -19.60 -5.31
CA GLN A 37 1.63 -19.51 -6.70
C GLN A 37 0.95 -18.17 -7.00
N MET A 38 1.54 -17.07 -6.52
CA MET A 38 1.06 -15.72 -6.79
C MET A 38 1.30 -15.37 -8.27
N PRO A 39 0.27 -14.97 -9.03
CA PRO A 39 0.45 -14.66 -10.46
C PRO A 39 1.13 -13.30 -10.68
N ALA A 40 1.01 -12.41 -9.71
CA ALA A 40 1.56 -11.07 -9.72
C ALA A 40 1.84 -10.62 -8.30
N LEU A 41 2.69 -9.62 -8.14
CA LEU A 41 3.07 -9.05 -6.86
C LEU A 41 3.39 -7.56 -7.01
N GLY A 42 2.84 -6.75 -6.11
CA GLY A 42 3.12 -5.31 -6.03
C GLY A 42 4.08 -4.99 -4.90
N ILE A 43 5.06 -4.12 -5.19
CA ILE A 43 5.93 -3.54 -4.18
C ILE A 43 5.69 -2.04 -4.12
N ALA A 44 5.56 -1.50 -2.90
CA ALA A 44 5.27 -0.09 -2.66
C ALA A 44 6.01 0.42 -1.42
N ASP A 45 7.32 0.58 -1.54
CA ASP A 45 8.17 1.06 -0.45
C ASP A 45 7.90 2.53 -0.08
N ASP A 46 8.19 2.90 1.17
CA ASP A 46 7.93 4.23 1.71
C ASP A 46 8.83 5.29 1.09
N ASN A 47 8.21 6.23 0.36
CA ASN A 47 8.85 7.40 -0.26
C ASN A 47 10.08 7.06 -1.11
N ASN A 48 10.20 5.85 -1.65
CA ASN A 48 11.33 5.47 -2.50
C ASN A 48 10.97 4.38 -3.52
N LEU A 49 11.87 4.20 -4.49
CA LEU A 49 11.83 3.16 -5.54
C LEU A 49 13.11 2.32 -5.55
N PHE A 50 13.84 2.24 -4.43
CA PHE A 50 15.16 1.60 -4.39
C PHE A 50 15.11 0.11 -4.73
N ALA A 51 14.07 -0.60 -4.30
CA ALA A 51 13.88 -2.00 -4.61
C ALA A 51 13.39 -2.26 -6.05
N ALA A 52 12.82 -1.26 -6.73
CA ALA A 52 12.00 -1.43 -7.93
C ALA A 52 12.70 -2.24 -9.03
N PHE A 53 13.95 -1.91 -9.39
CA PHE A 53 14.66 -2.59 -10.46
C PHE A 53 15.09 -4.01 -10.07
N LYS A 54 15.63 -4.19 -8.85
CA LYS A 54 16.05 -5.50 -8.33
C LYS A 54 14.85 -6.45 -8.28
N PHE A 55 13.73 -5.99 -7.72
CA PHE A 55 12.47 -6.73 -7.64
C PHE A 55 11.95 -7.09 -9.03
N TYR A 56 11.85 -6.10 -9.93
CA TYR A 56 11.36 -6.29 -11.30
C TYR A 56 12.14 -7.38 -12.03
N LYS A 57 13.47 -7.25 -12.08
CA LYS A 57 14.34 -8.20 -12.78
C LYS A 57 14.12 -9.62 -12.27
N ARG A 58 14.16 -9.79 -10.95
CA ARG A 58 14.04 -11.11 -10.33
C ARG A 58 12.64 -11.72 -10.48
N ALA A 59 11.59 -10.91 -10.35
CA ALA A 59 10.21 -11.38 -10.54
C ALA A 59 9.96 -11.89 -11.97
N ILE A 60 10.45 -11.18 -12.99
CA ILE A 60 10.35 -11.63 -14.40
C ILE A 60 11.09 -12.95 -14.62
N GLU A 61 12.31 -13.10 -14.06
CA GLU A 61 13.09 -14.33 -14.18
C GLU A 61 12.36 -15.57 -13.67
N ILE A 62 11.53 -15.43 -12.63
CA ILE A 62 10.78 -16.54 -12.02
C ILE A 62 9.32 -16.62 -12.48
N GLY A 63 8.91 -15.77 -13.43
CA GLY A 63 7.56 -15.80 -14.03
C GLY A 63 6.46 -15.15 -13.21
N ILE A 64 6.78 -14.30 -12.22
CA ILE A 64 5.83 -13.48 -11.46
C ILE A 64 5.72 -12.11 -12.11
N LYS A 65 4.49 -11.62 -12.37
CA LYS A 65 4.26 -10.28 -12.90
C LYS A 65 4.59 -9.23 -11.83
N PRO A 66 5.64 -8.39 -12.02
CA PRO A 66 5.96 -7.33 -11.08
C PRO A 66 5.05 -6.11 -11.28
N ILE A 67 4.60 -5.54 -10.17
CA ILE A 67 3.87 -4.27 -10.13
C ILE A 67 4.70 -3.29 -9.30
N ILE A 68 5.08 -2.18 -9.90
CA ILE A 68 5.97 -1.20 -9.29
C ILE A 68 5.16 -0.02 -8.79
N GLY A 69 5.42 0.39 -7.58
CA GLY A 69 4.84 1.57 -6.96
C GLY A 69 5.64 2.08 -5.78
N ALA A 70 5.09 3.07 -5.11
CA ALA A 70 5.59 3.57 -3.85
C ALA A 70 4.42 4.03 -2.95
N THR A 71 4.63 3.92 -1.65
CA THR A 71 3.79 4.54 -0.65
C THR A 71 4.34 5.93 -0.37
N VAL A 72 3.58 6.98 -0.67
CA VAL A 72 4.00 8.35 -0.40
C VAL A 72 3.35 8.88 0.88
N SER A 73 4.12 9.64 1.65
CA SER A 73 3.63 10.32 2.85
C SER A 73 3.01 11.65 2.43
N ILE A 74 1.74 11.84 2.74
CA ILE A 74 0.99 13.07 2.41
C ILE A 74 1.09 14.04 3.58
N HIS A 75 1.31 15.33 3.27
CA HIS A 75 1.31 16.40 4.26
C HIS A 75 -0.01 16.40 5.05
N PRO A 76 0.03 16.52 6.39
CA PRO A 76 -1.14 16.28 7.25
C PRO A 76 -2.33 17.20 6.98
N GLY A 77 -2.09 18.44 6.51
CA GLY A 77 -3.19 19.37 6.21
C GLY A 77 -4.24 19.38 7.31
N ALA A 78 -5.47 19.08 6.93
CA ALA A 78 -6.62 19.06 7.85
C ALA A 78 -6.66 17.87 8.82
N SER A 79 -5.88 16.80 8.59
CA SER A 79 -5.91 15.59 9.43
C SER A 79 -5.01 15.68 10.67
N GLU A 80 -4.05 16.61 10.67
CA GLU A 80 -3.00 16.75 11.69
C GLU A 80 -2.03 15.55 11.76
N ARG A 81 -2.34 14.45 11.09
CA ARG A 81 -1.52 13.24 10.99
C ARG A 81 -0.97 13.07 9.59
N ILE A 82 0.31 12.67 9.50
CA ILE A 82 0.87 12.24 8.23
C ILE A 82 0.11 11.01 7.78
N SER A 83 -0.35 11.06 6.55
CA SER A 83 -1.17 10.02 5.93
C SER A 83 -0.42 9.36 4.79
N LYS A 84 -0.84 8.18 4.40
CA LYS A 84 -0.23 7.41 3.32
C LYS A 84 -1.16 7.36 2.10
N LEU A 85 -0.55 7.42 0.92
CA LEU A 85 -1.21 7.13 -0.35
C LEU A 85 -0.29 6.20 -1.15
N ILE A 86 -0.83 5.11 -1.66
CA ILE A 86 -0.06 4.17 -2.48
C ILE A 86 -0.30 4.54 -3.93
N LEU A 87 0.79 4.70 -4.68
CA LEU A 87 0.77 5.02 -6.11
C LEU A 87 1.44 3.88 -6.88
N LEU A 88 0.69 3.22 -7.77
CA LEU A 88 1.19 2.14 -8.62
C LEU A 88 1.32 2.59 -10.06
N CYS A 89 2.38 2.15 -10.74
CA CYS A 89 2.68 2.50 -12.11
C CYS A 89 1.90 1.63 -13.11
N LYS A 90 1.05 2.22 -13.93
CA LYS A 90 0.40 1.52 -15.05
C LYS A 90 1.36 1.31 -16.23
N ASN A 91 2.23 2.28 -16.47
CA ASN A 91 3.09 2.34 -17.64
C ASN A 91 4.34 3.21 -17.37
N THR A 92 5.17 3.41 -18.39
CA THR A 92 6.40 4.21 -18.31
C THR A 92 6.15 5.68 -17.92
N THR A 93 5.04 6.28 -18.38
CA THR A 93 4.67 7.64 -17.97
C THR A 93 4.40 7.70 -16.46
N GLY A 94 3.65 6.73 -15.92
CA GLY A 94 3.41 6.64 -14.48
C GLY A 94 4.69 6.47 -13.67
N TYR A 95 5.62 5.63 -14.14
CA TYR A 95 6.92 5.47 -13.46
C TYR A 95 7.72 6.78 -13.42
N LYS A 96 7.78 7.51 -14.54
CA LYS A 96 8.46 8.82 -14.61
C LYS A 96 7.80 9.84 -13.68
N ASN A 97 6.47 9.90 -13.69
CA ASN A 97 5.72 10.81 -12.84
C ASN A 97 5.90 10.49 -11.35
N LEU A 98 5.86 9.20 -10.97
CA LEU A 98 6.12 8.78 -9.59
C LEU A 98 7.55 9.11 -9.16
N SER A 99 8.54 8.85 -10.02
CA SER A 99 9.94 9.20 -9.75
C SER A 99 10.13 10.72 -9.55
N ASN A 100 9.49 11.53 -10.40
CA ASN A 100 9.53 12.99 -10.27
C ASN A 100 8.85 13.48 -8.98
N LEU A 101 7.70 12.89 -8.63
CA LEU A 101 6.97 13.22 -7.40
C LEU A 101 7.79 12.91 -6.15
N ILE A 102 8.41 11.72 -6.11
CA ILE A 102 9.32 11.34 -5.03
C ILE A 102 10.52 12.29 -4.97
N THR A 103 11.16 12.58 -6.10
CA THR A 103 12.28 13.53 -6.16
C THR A 103 11.87 14.90 -5.61
N ARG A 104 10.72 15.41 -6.03
CA ARG A 104 10.18 16.68 -5.54
C ARG A 104 9.93 16.66 -4.04
N SER A 105 9.42 15.56 -3.50
CA SER A 105 9.17 15.44 -2.05
C SER A 105 10.46 15.54 -1.21
N TYR A 106 11.58 15.02 -1.72
CA TYR A 106 12.89 15.17 -1.06
C TYR A 106 13.47 16.57 -1.17
N LEU A 107 13.21 17.28 -2.28
CA LEU A 107 13.75 18.63 -2.51
C LEU A 107 12.91 19.74 -1.87
N GLU A 108 11.59 19.62 -1.92
CA GLU A 108 10.65 20.68 -1.54
C GLU A 108 9.73 20.28 -0.37
N GLY A 109 9.55 18.96 -0.11
CA GLY A 109 8.59 18.43 0.87
C GLY A 109 9.20 18.04 2.22
N TYR A 110 10.43 18.44 2.52
CA TYR A 110 11.06 18.08 3.80
C TYR A 110 10.49 18.93 4.94
N HIS A 111 9.78 18.29 5.87
CA HIS A 111 9.17 18.97 7.01
C HIS A 111 9.37 18.16 8.30
N LYS A 112 9.95 18.78 9.33
CA LYS A 112 10.20 18.18 10.66
C LYS A 112 10.82 16.79 10.62
N GLY A 113 11.87 16.61 9.80
CA GLY A 113 12.57 15.32 9.69
C GLY A 113 11.88 14.29 8.80
N LYS A 114 10.80 14.65 8.10
CA LYS A 114 10.05 13.72 7.25
C LYS A 114 9.90 14.24 5.83
N VAL A 115 9.91 13.33 4.88
CA VAL A 115 9.71 13.61 3.45
C VAL A 115 8.22 13.49 3.16
N LEU A 116 7.59 14.56 2.69
CA LEU A 116 6.15 14.65 2.47
C LEU A 116 5.83 15.10 1.05
N VAL A 117 4.76 14.58 0.51
CA VAL A 117 4.12 15.05 -0.72
C VAL A 117 2.98 16.00 -0.32
N ASP A 118 2.95 17.18 -0.92
CA ASP A 118 1.78 18.03 -0.82
C ASP A 118 0.69 17.48 -1.75
N ILE A 119 -0.53 17.38 -1.25
CA ILE A 119 -1.67 16.90 -2.03
C ILE A 119 -1.96 17.80 -3.24
N ASP A 120 -1.57 19.08 -3.19
CA ASP A 120 -1.72 20.02 -4.29
C ASP A 120 -0.73 19.79 -5.44
N TRP A 121 0.29 18.95 -5.23
CA TRP A 121 1.19 18.52 -6.30
C TRP A 121 0.61 17.40 -7.17
N LEU A 122 -0.47 16.77 -6.68
CA LEU A 122 -1.17 15.74 -7.44
C LEU A 122 -2.18 16.42 -8.37
N ASP A 123 -1.84 16.50 -9.63
CA ASP A 123 -2.70 17.02 -10.68
C ASP A 123 -2.81 16.01 -11.83
N GLY A 124 -3.70 16.29 -12.80
CA GLY A 124 -3.95 15.36 -13.90
C GLY A 124 -2.74 15.10 -14.81
N LYS A 125 -1.66 15.89 -14.72
CA LYS A 125 -0.41 15.67 -15.47
C LYS A 125 0.57 14.84 -14.67
N SER A 126 0.80 15.23 -13.41
CA SER A 126 1.74 14.56 -12.50
C SER A 126 1.30 13.15 -12.10
N THR A 127 0.01 12.84 -12.23
CA THR A 127 -0.58 11.54 -11.90
C THR A 127 -0.90 10.66 -13.11
N LEU A 128 -0.68 11.17 -14.32
CA LEU A 128 -0.93 10.39 -15.54
C LEU A 128 -0.14 9.08 -15.54
N GLY A 129 -0.84 7.97 -15.78
CA GLY A 129 -0.23 6.63 -15.77
C GLY A 129 -0.04 6.01 -14.38
N LEU A 130 -0.60 6.63 -13.34
CA LEU A 130 -0.64 6.11 -11.98
C LEU A 130 -2.04 5.61 -11.60
N VAL A 131 -2.08 4.67 -10.66
CA VAL A 131 -3.27 4.28 -9.90
C VAL A 131 -3.04 4.68 -8.45
N ALA A 132 -4.06 5.23 -7.80
CA ALA A 132 -4.02 5.58 -6.40
C ALA A 132 -4.82 4.58 -5.54
N ILE A 133 -4.22 4.18 -4.41
CA ILE A 133 -4.87 3.37 -3.37
C ILE A 133 -4.79 4.16 -2.07
N SER A 134 -5.88 4.30 -1.35
CA SER A 134 -5.99 5.18 -0.18
C SER A 134 -5.08 4.85 1.01
N GLY A 135 -4.37 3.71 0.99
CA GLY A 135 -3.33 3.36 1.96
C GLY A 135 -3.80 2.69 3.26
N GLY A 136 -5.04 2.22 3.31
CA GLY A 136 -5.56 1.43 4.43
C GLY A 136 -5.51 2.15 5.77
N TYR A 137 -5.14 1.47 6.87
CA TYR A 137 -5.23 1.98 8.25
C TYR A 137 -4.57 3.35 8.47
N ASN A 138 -3.41 3.60 7.87
CA ASN A 138 -2.71 4.90 7.91
C ASN A 138 -2.98 5.75 6.66
N GLY A 139 -4.01 5.40 5.89
CA GLY A 139 -4.37 6.04 4.64
C GLY A 139 -4.90 7.45 4.81
N PHE A 140 -4.81 8.21 3.72
CA PHE A 140 -5.23 9.62 3.70
C PHE A 140 -6.71 9.81 4.02
N ILE A 141 -7.58 8.96 3.48
CA ILE A 141 -9.02 8.99 3.75
C ILE A 141 -9.32 8.40 5.13
N GLN A 142 -8.71 7.26 5.46
CA GLN A 142 -8.94 6.52 6.69
C GLN A 142 -8.58 7.32 7.95
N ASN A 143 -7.50 8.09 7.91
CA ASN A 143 -7.13 8.98 9.01
C ASN A 143 -8.19 10.07 9.27
N LEU A 144 -8.85 10.57 8.24
CA LEU A 144 -9.95 11.53 8.39
C LEU A 144 -11.19 10.86 9.00
N LEU A 145 -11.52 9.64 8.58
CA LEU A 145 -12.64 8.85 9.13
C LEU A 145 -12.38 8.51 10.62
N LEU A 146 -11.17 8.11 10.98
CA LEU A 146 -10.79 7.83 12.37
C LEU A 146 -10.78 9.09 13.25
N SER A 147 -10.63 10.27 12.66
CA SER A 147 -10.67 11.57 13.34
C SER A 147 -12.08 12.18 13.34
N GLU A 148 -13.11 11.40 13.00
CA GLU A 148 -14.53 11.81 12.93
C GLU A 148 -14.79 12.99 11.95
N LYS A 149 -13.90 13.16 10.96
CA LYS A 149 -13.99 14.22 9.95
C LYS A 149 -14.63 13.68 8.64
N SER A 150 -15.75 12.95 8.73
CA SER A 150 -16.39 12.27 7.59
C SER A 150 -16.71 13.21 6.42
N ARG A 151 -17.21 14.42 6.69
CA ARG A 151 -17.47 15.42 5.63
C ARG A 151 -16.20 15.84 4.90
N THR A 152 -15.07 15.95 5.62
CA THR A 152 -13.77 16.26 5.01
C THR A 152 -13.27 15.05 4.22
N ALA A 153 -13.45 13.84 4.73
CA ALA A 153 -13.12 12.60 4.02
C ALA A 153 -13.85 12.51 2.67
N SER A 154 -15.17 12.76 2.63
CA SER A 154 -15.94 12.78 1.39
C SER A 154 -15.41 13.78 0.36
N LYS A 155 -15.12 15.01 0.79
CA LYS A 155 -14.52 16.01 -0.11
C LYS A 155 -13.14 15.59 -0.65
N GLN A 156 -12.34 14.89 0.16
CA GLN A 156 -11.04 14.41 -0.30
C GLN A 156 -11.17 13.21 -1.24
N VAL A 157 -12.17 12.35 -1.06
CA VAL A 157 -12.48 11.29 -2.03
C VAL A 157 -12.88 11.90 -3.37
N GLU A 158 -13.81 12.86 -3.39
CA GLU A 158 -14.22 13.58 -4.60
C GLU A 158 -13.02 14.23 -5.30
N ARG A 159 -12.15 14.88 -4.52
CA ARG A 159 -10.91 15.46 -5.05
C ARG A 159 -10.00 14.42 -5.68
N LEU A 160 -9.76 13.29 -5.00
CA LEU A 160 -8.93 12.21 -5.53
C LEU A 160 -9.55 11.56 -6.78
N GLN A 161 -10.87 11.46 -6.88
CA GLN A 161 -11.56 10.98 -8.10
C GLN A 161 -11.32 11.90 -9.30
N LEU A 162 -11.29 13.23 -9.08
CA LEU A 162 -10.95 14.18 -10.15
C LEU A 162 -9.48 14.06 -10.60
N ILE A 163 -8.58 13.74 -9.68
CA ILE A 163 -7.14 13.56 -9.93
C ILE A 163 -6.85 12.21 -10.60
N PHE A 164 -7.54 11.14 -10.16
CA PHE A 164 -7.37 9.77 -10.63
C PHE A 164 -8.68 9.20 -11.18
N PRO A 165 -9.22 9.72 -12.28
CA PRO A 165 -10.47 9.23 -12.84
C PRO A 165 -10.33 7.74 -13.21
N GLU A 166 -11.25 6.88 -12.69
CA GLU A 166 -11.26 5.42 -12.86
C GLU A 166 -10.03 4.65 -12.28
N ASP A 167 -9.10 5.36 -11.64
CA ASP A 167 -7.86 4.80 -11.11
C ASP A 167 -7.67 5.08 -9.61
N LEU A 168 -8.77 5.36 -8.89
CA LEU A 168 -8.81 5.47 -7.44
C LEU A 168 -9.44 4.22 -6.83
N PHE A 169 -8.82 3.69 -5.76
CA PHE A 169 -9.36 2.59 -4.95
C PHE A 169 -9.30 2.94 -3.46
N LEU A 170 -10.36 2.64 -2.71
CA LEU A 170 -10.34 2.73 -1.26
C LEU A 170 -9.94 1.37 -0.66
N GLN A 171 -8.80 1.36 0.03
CA GLN A 171 -8.26 0.13 0.60
C GLN A 171 -8.91 -0.17 1.95
N ILE A 172 -9.23 -1.45 2.15
CA ILE A 172 -9.73 -1.99 3.41
C ILE A 172 -8.74 -3.02 3.96
N HIS A 173 -8.56 -3.00 5.27
CA HIS A 173 -7.71 -3.93 6.02
C HIS A 173 -8.50 -4.62 7.13
N LYS A 174 -8.06 -5.83 7.50
CA LYS A 174 -8.50 -6.57 8.70
C LYS A 174 -7.26 -7.06 9.42
N LEU A 175 -6.67 -6.21 10.23
CA LEU A 175 -5.35 -6.41 10.88
C LEU A 175 -5.45 -6.79 12.35
N GLY A 176 -6.68 -6.95 12.90
CA GLY A 176 -6.92 -7.27 14.31
C GLY A 176 -6.75 -6.07 15.25
N GLY A 177 -6.74 -4.85 14.73
CA GLY A 177 -6.69 -3.63 15.52
C GLY A 177 -8.03 -3.28 16.18
N ASN A 178 -8.00 -2.58 17.31
CA ASN A 178 -9.20 -2.23 18.11
C ASN A 178 -10.25 -1.39 17.35
N ARG A 179 -9.88 -0.74 16.24
CA ARG A 179 -10.77 0.12 15.44
C ARG A 179 -10.93 -0.39 14.00
N ASP A 180 -10.53 -1.61 13.71
CA ASP A 180 -10.57 -2.15 12.34
C ASP A 180 -12.01 -2.25 11.83
N GLU A 181 -12.93 -2.75 12.65
CA GLU A 181 -14.33 -2.92 12.27
C GLU A 181 -14.99 -1.56 11.99
N GLU A 182 -14.83 -0.59 12.90
CA GLU A 182 -15.32 0.78 12.72
C GLU A 182 -14.78 1.42 11.43
N LEU A 183 -13.47 1.25 11.19
CA LEU A 183 -12.82 1.81 10.00
C LEU A 183 -13.28 1.13 8.72
N LEU A 184 -13.48 -0.20 8.77
CA LEU A 184 -14.02 -0.98 7.67
C LEU A 184 -15.40 -0.49 7.29
N GLU A 185 -16.32 -0.40 8.25
CA GLU A 185 -17.69 0.07 8.03
C GLU A 185 -17.72 1.48 7.42
N LYS A 186 -17.01 2.44 8.01
CA LYS A 186 -16.92 3.82 7.49
C LYS A 186 -16.29 3.89 6.10
N THR A 187 -15.29 3.03 5.81
CA THR A 187 -14.66 3.00 4.49
C THR A 187 -15.58 2.40 3.44
N VAL A 188 -16.36 1.36 3.76
CA VAL A 188 -17.37 0.77 2.89
C VAL A 188 -18.48 1.77 2.60
N GLU A 189 -18.97 2.49 3.62
CA GLU A 189 -20.01 3.51 3.46
C GLU A 189 -19.56 4.62 2.49
N ILE A 190 -18.38 5.23 2.73
CA ILE A 190 -17.90 6.33 1.87
C ILE A 190 -17.56 5.84 0.45
N ALA A 191 -17.06 4.61 0.30
CA ALA A 191 -16.80 4.00 -1.00
C ALA A 191 -18.09 3.81 -1.81
N SER A 192 -19.14 3.33 -1.15
CA SER A 192 -20.46 3.14 -1.76
C SER A 192 -21.10 4.47 -2.18
N LEU A 193 -21.05 5.49 -1.31
CA LEU A 193 -21.61 6.81 -1.60
C LEU A 193 -20.87 7.54 -2.75
N ALA A 194 -19.57 7.33 -2.85
CA ALA A 194 -18.73 7.96 -3.88
C ALA A 194 -18.56 7.09 -5.14
N GLU A 195 -19.14 5.89 -5.17
CA GLU A 195 -18.96 4.91 -6.25
C GLU A 195 -17.49 4.57 -6.55
N VAL A 196 -16.63 4.55 -5.49
CA VAL A 196 -15.22 4.18 -5.59
C VAL A 196 -15.04 2.71 -5.26
N PRO A 197 -14.36 1.90 -6.10
CA PRO A 197 -14.15 0.49 -5.80
C PRO A 197 -13.29 0.26 -4.56
N LEU A 198 -13.68 -0.74 -3.76
CA LEU A 198 -12.91 -1.22 -2.62
C LEU A 198 -11.76 -2.13 -3.07
N LEU A 199 -10.65 -2.12 -2.32
CA LEU A 199 -9.49 -2.97 -2.54
C LEU A 199 -9.08 -3.64 -1.24
N ALA A 200 -9.01 -4.97 -1.22
CA ALA A 200 -8.50 -5.72 -0.07
C ALA A 200 -6.98 -5.56 0.02
N GLY A 201 -6.47 -5.26 1.22
CA GLY A 201 -5.04 -5.16 1.51
C GLY A 201 -4.67 -5.81 2.82
N ASN A 202 -3.39 -6.09 3.01
CA ASN A 202 -2.83 -6.62 4.24
C ASN A 202 -1.59 -5.84 4.71
N ASN A 203 -1.05 -5.01 3.85
CA ASN A 203 0.17 -4.24 4.09
C ASN A 203 1.27 -5.09 4.76
N PRO A 204 1.74 -6.17 4.11
CA PRO A 204 2.71 -7.08 4.71
C PRO A 204 4.02 -6.38 5.07
N ARG A 205 4.54 -6.67 6.27
CA ARG A 205 5.77 -6.10 6.83
C ARG A 205 6.81 -7.16 7.16
N PHE A 206 6.39 -8.41 7.20
CA PHE A 206 7.19 -9.60 7.46
C PHE A 206 6.61 -10.80 6.73
N LEU A 207 7.41 -11.85 6.53
CA LEU A 207 7.02 -12.99 5.71
C LEU A 207 6.18 -14.02 6.49
N ASN A 208 6.58 -14.36 7.70
CA ASN A 208 5.90 -15.33 8.55
C ASN A 208 5.40 -14.65 9.82
N GLN A 209 4.33 -15.14 10.40
CA GLN A 209 3.75 -14.55 11.60
C GLN A 209 4.76 -14.46 12.77
N ASP A 210 5.65 -15.43 12.89
CA ASP A 210 6.71 -15.46 13.92
C ASP A 210 7.77 -14.36 13.73
N ASP A 211 7.89 -13.78 12.54
CA ASP A 211 8.82 -12.69 12.24
C ASP A 211 8.39 -11.34 12.85
N TYR A 212 7.18 -11.27 13.43
CA TYR A 212 6.66 -10.06 14.07
C TYR A 212 7.61 -9.46 15.10
N LEU A 213 8.23 -10.31 15.93
CA LEU A 213 9.17 -9.84 16.97
C LEU A 213 10.41 -9.16 16.36
N SER A 214 10.87 -9.63 15.20
CA SER A 214 11.98 -9.02 14.46
C SER A 214 11.62 -7.63 13.93
N LEU A 215 10.39 -7.46 13.43
CA LEU A 215 9.89 -6.15 13.03
C LEU A 215 9.75 -5.22 14.23
N ASP A 216 9.17 -5.70 15.32
CA ASP A 216 8.93 -4.94 16.55
C ASP A 216 10.24 -4.42 17.17
N ALA A 217 11.29 -5.26 17.19
CA ALA A 217 12.63 -4.87 17.61
C ALA A 217 13.21 -3.77 16.68
N ARG A 218 13.05 -3.91 15.36
CA ARG A 218 13.50 -2.92 14.39
C ARG A 218 12.81 -1.57 14.55
N VAL A 219 11.49 -1.58 14.80
CA VAL A 219 10.72 -0.36 15.08
C VAL A 219 11.20 0.32 16.37
N CYS A 220 11.51 -0.46 17.42
CA CYS A 220 12.08 0.08 18.65
C CYS A 220 13.43 0.76 18.41
N ILE A 221 14.32 0.15 17.60
CA ILE A 221 15.61 0.75 17.24
C ILE A 221 15.41 2.08 16.48
N ASP A 222 14.50 2.08 15.50
CA ASP A 222 14.20 3.27 14.67
C ASP A 222 13.67 4.45 15.50
N ARG A 223 12.88 4.15 16.54
CA ARG A 223 12.25 5.16 17.41
C ARG A 223 13.03 5.50 18.67
N GLY A 224 14.06 4.75 18.99
CA GLY A 224 14.76 4.85 20.27
C GLY A 224 13.94 4.32 21.46
N ASP A 225 12.97 3.43 21.20
CA ASP A 225 12.15 2.78 22.21
C ASP A 225 12.84 1.54 22.81
N VAL A 226 12.40 1.13 24.01
CA VAL A 226 12.84 -0.12 24.65
C VAL A 226 11.79 -1.19 24.41
N ILE A 227 12.23 -2.38 23.94
CA ILE A 227 11.32 -3.47 23.54
C ILE A 227 10.44 -3.95 24.70
N ASP A 228 10.98 -3.98 25.92
CA ASP A 228 10.27 -4.42 27.13
C ASP A 228 9.34 -3.35 27.73
N ASN A 229 9.30 -2.15 27.17
CA ASN A 229 8.37 -1.11 27.60
C ASN A 229 6.94 -1.46 27.18
N THR A 230 6.12 -1.92 28.13
CA THR A 230 4.72 -2.32 27.90
C THR A 230 3.79 -1.14 27.54
N ASN A 231 4.19 0.10 27.86
CA ASN A 231 3.39 1.31 27.61
C ASN A 231 3.63 1.92 26.23
N ARG A 232 4.57 1.37 25.44
CA ARG A 232 4.82 1.89 24.08
C ARG A 232 3.67 1.59 23.13
N VAL A 233 3.46 2.49 22.18
CA VAL A 233 2.47 2.28 21.12
C VAL A 233 3.04 1.32 20.07
N ARG A 234 2.41 0.16 19.92
CA ARG A 234 2.71 -0.77 18.83
C ARG A 234 1.97 -0.35 17.58
N GLU A 235 2.73 -0.07 16.52
CA GLU A 235 2.17 0.42 15.25
C GLU A 235 1.67 -0.72 14.36
N TYR A 236 2.27 -1.89 14.49
CA TYR A 236 1.98 -3.06 13.66
C TYR A 236 1.37 -4.18 14.50
N THR A 237 0.63 -5.06 13.84
CA THR A 237 0.02 -6.24 14.44
C THR A 237 0.66 -7.52 13.89
N THR A 238 0.42 -8.64 14.55
CA THR A 238 0.87 -9.97 14.10
C THR A 238 0.20 -10.42 12.80
N GLU A 239 -0.85 -9.70 12.35
CA GLU A 239 -1.61 -10.03 11.15
C GLU A 239 -0.98 -9.48 9.86
N GLN A 240 0.08 -8.66 9.95
CA GLN A 240 0.73 -8.05 8.79
C GLN A 240 1.85 -8.94 8.19
N TYR A 241 1.68 -10.26 8.25
CA TYR A 241 2.53 -11.20 7.52
C TYR A 241 2.06 -11.40 6.08
N PHE A 242 2.92 -11.95 5.25
CA PHE A 242 2.62 -12.22 3.84
C PHE A 242 1.66 -13.41 3.71
N LYS A 243 0.36 -13.12 3.70
CA LYS A 243 -0.73 -14.11 3.65
C LYS A 243 -0.85 -14.78 2.28
N THR A 244 -1.30 -16.03 2.28
CA THR A 244 -1.66 -16.78 1.05
C THR A 244 -2.90 -16.20 0.38
N LYS A 245 -3.12 -16.54 -0.89
CA LYS A 245 -4.34 -16.19 -1.64
C LYS A 245 -5.61 -16.67 -0.92
N LYS A 246 -5.54 -17.87 -0.32
CA LYS A 246 -6.66 -18.46 0.40
C LYS A 246 -6.97 -17.70 1.68
N GLU A 247 -5.96 -17.41 2.50
CA GLU A 247 -6.15 -16.63 3.73
C GLU A 247 -6.77 -15.27 3.45
N MET A 248 -6.31 -14.57 2.38
CA MET A 248 -6.89 -13.30 1.99
C MET A 248 -8.33 -13.43 1.49
N ALA A 249 -8.65 -14.46 0.72
CA ALA A 249 -10.02 -14.70 0.26
C ALA A 249 -10.96 -15.08 1.40
N ASP A 250 -10.49 -15.87 2.36
CA ASP A 250 -11.28 -16.27 3.54
C ASP A 250 -11.49 -15.04 4.45
N LEU A 251 -10.46 -14.21 4.64
CA LEU A 251 -10.49 -12.98 5.46
C LEU A 251 -11.52 -11.95 4.96
N PHE A 252 -11.65 -11.80 3.64
CA PHE A 252 -12.58 -10.87 2.98
C PHE A 252 -13.75 -11.58 2.30
N SER A 253 -14.17 -12.74 2.85
CA SER A 253 -15.29 -13.53 2.30
C SER A 253 -16.63 -12.79 2.30
N ASP A 254 -16.78 -11.79 3.17
CA ASP A 254 -17.91 -10.86 3.27
C ASP A 254 -17.88 -9.74 2.20
N ILE A 255 -16.70 -9.43 1.63
CA ILE A 255 -16.52 -8.39 0.60
C ILE A 255 -15.66 -8.96 -0.56
N PRO A 256 -16.12 -10.00 -1.28
CA PRO A 256 -15.29 -10.72 -2.27
C PRO A 256 -14.90 -9.86 -3.47
N GLU A 257 -15.63 -8.80 -3.76
CA GLU A 257 -15.29 -7.83 -4.79
C GLU A 257 -13.98 -7.09 -4.49
N ALA A 258 -13.68 -6.78 -3.23
CA ALA A 258 -12.43 -6.13 -2.85
C ALA A 258 -11.22 -7.03 -3.15
N VAL A 259 -11.37 -8.34 -3.01
CA VAL A 259 -10.37 -9.36 -3.42
C VAL A 259 -10.22 -9.39 -4.94
N THR A 260 -11.34 -9.46 -5.67
CA THR A 260 -11.35 -9.47 -7.13
C THR A 260 -10.71 -8.22 -7.73
N ASN A 261 -10.92 -7.06 -7.10
CA ASN A 261 -10.37 -5.79 -7.54
C ASN A 261 -8.83 -5.75 -7.46
N THR A 262 -8.19 -6.55 -6.60
CA THR A 262 -6.72 -6.65 -6.59
C THR A 262 -6.20 -7.23 -7.91
N VAL A 263 -6.89 -8.20 -8.47
CA VAL A 263 -6.56 -8.81 -9.76
C VAL A 263 -6.85 -7.85 -10.91
N ASN A 264 -8.00 -7.15 -10.86
CA ASN A 264 -8.38 -6.16 -11.88
C ASN A 264 -7.36 -5.02 -11.94
N LEU A 265 -6.92 -4.52 -10.79
CA LEU A 265 -5.89 -3.50 -10.71
C LEU A 265 -4.55 -4.04 -11.21
N ALA A 266 -4.15 -5.25 -10.82
CA ALA A 266 -2.93 -5.89 -11.30
C ALA A 266 -2.88 -6.01 -12.83
N LYS A 267 -4.03 -6.22 -13.50
CA LYS A 267 -4.13 -6.23 -14.97
C LYS A 267 -3.93 -4.86 -15.60
N LYS A 268 -4.29 -3.77 -14.92
CA LYS A 268 -4.07 -2.38 -15.38
C LYS A 268 -2.58 -1.98 -15.33
N CYS A 269 -1.78 -2.56 -14.42
CA CYS A 269 -0.37 -2.22 -14.22
C CYS A 269 0.53 -3.05 -15.16
N ASN A 270 1.10 -2.40 -16.18
CA ASN A 270 1.89 -3.06 -17.23
C ASN A 270 3.22 -2.33 -17.52
N PHE A 271 3.76 -1.64 -16.51
CA PHE A 271 5.06 -0.99 -16.62
C PHE A 271 6.17 -2.01 -16.83
N GLN A 272 7.12 -1.69 -17.70
CA GLN A 272 8.31 -2.50 -17.97
C GLN A 272 9.55 -1.59 -17.99
N PHE A 273 10.64 -2.06 -17.35
CA PHE A 273 11.94 -1.43 -17.51
C PHE A 273 12.54 -1.78 -18.86
N THR A 274 13.04 -0.79 -19.58
CA THR A 274 13.85 -1.01 -20.78
C THR A 274 15.26 -1.29 -20.34
N THR A 275 15.77 -2.49 -20.64
CA THR A 275 17.14 -2.93 -20.31
C THR A 275 17.96 -3.01 -21.58
N GLY A 276 19.27 -2.70 -21.49
CA GLY A 276 20.21 -2.94 -22.58
C GLY A 276 20.28 -1.81 -23.63
N GLN A 277 19.97 -0.57 -23.26
CA GLN A 277 20.27 0.61 -24.08
C GLN A 277 21.56 1.26 -23.63
#